data_b01cf2ddf746876c28c332d606628e4a
#
_entry.id   b01cf2ddf746876c28c332d606628e4a
#
_cell.length_a   1.000
_cell.length_b   1.000
_cell.length_c   1.000
_cell.angle_alpha   90.00
_cell.angle_beta   90.00
_cell.angle_gamma   90.00
#
_symmetry.space_group_name_H-M   'P 1'
#
loop_
_entity.id
_entity.type
_entity.pdbx_description
1 polymer ?
#
loop_
_entity_poly.entity_id
_entity_poly.type
_entity_poly.pdbx_seq_one_letter_code
_entity_poly.pdbx_strand_id
1 'polypeptide(L)'
;MENKRYKLETHLHVKDTSPCAQTDEKTIAEIYKGKGYNGIVYTSHYNSYLIDYYGMTAKEYSQNFVEHYNRLKQECQKVGIDVFFGMEFMPDCTSYYNADTPYKAEFLIYGITPEFVLDGGERMFRNSVEEISLLCRENGWIFSQSHPFRTMITYRNPSLLEAVEVYNGNARQDSHNGQAEQFAKDNGLIPLEGSDFHEPQDGGAGIILEKAIKDERELVNEIRKRRHLLLKQDSTK
;
A
#
# COMPACT_ATOMS: atom_id res chain seq x y z
N MET A 1 -4.62 -30.46 11.36
CA MET A 1 -3.64 -29.36 11.26
C MET A 1 -4.45 -28.08 11.21
N GLU A 2 -4.39 -27.24 12.25
CA GLU A 2 -5.03 -25.90 12.20
C GLU A 2 -4.47 -25.15 10.99
N ASN A 3 -5.35 -24.72 10.09
CA ASN A 3 -4.98 -23.83 8.99
C ASN A 3 -4.46 -22.52 9.62
N LYS A 4 -3.14 -22.36 9.69
CA LYS A 4 -2.51 -21.21 10.30
C LYS A 4 -2.85 -20.00 9.43
N ARG A 5 -3.78 -19.18 9.90
CA ARG A 5 -4.16 -17.93 9.25
C ARG A 5 -2.92 -17.06 9.06
N TYR A 6 -2.76 -16.48 7.88
CA TYR A 6 -1.63 -15.64 7.52
C TYR A 6 -2.03 -14.15 7.64
N LYS A 7 -1.52 -13.50 8.67
CA LYS A 7 -1.80 -12.09 8.99
C LYS A 7 -0.85 -11.19 8.21
N LEU A 8 -1.40 -10.32 7.37
CA LEU A 8 -0.67 -9.48 6.43
C LEU A 8 -1.01 -7.99 6.61
N GLU A 9 -0.01 -7.15 6.84
CA GLU A 9 -0.11 -5.70 6.69
C GLU A 9 -0.09 -5.32 5.22
N THR A 10 -0.98 -4.44 4.79
CA THR A 10 -1.13 -4.07 3.38
C THR A 10 -0.83 -2.60 3.08
N HIS A 11 -0.61 -1.76 4.11
CA HIS A 11 -0.32 -0.33 3.92
C HIS A 11 0.68 0.16 4.98
N LEU A 12 1.94 0.31 4.57
CA LEU A 12 3.04 0.63 5.48
C LEU A 12 4.09 1.52 4.81
N HIS A 13 4.56 2.53 5.55
CA HIS A 13 5.63 3.45 5.15
C HIS A 13 6.89 3.25 5.98
N VAL A 14 8.03 3.43 5.32
CA VAL A 14 9.35 3.35 5.93
C VAL A 14 9.98 4.74 5.96
N LYS A 15 10.69 5.03 7.05
CA LYS A 15 11.49 6.26 7.17
C LYS A 15 12.45 6.40 5.98
N ASP A 16 12.71 7.64 5.60
CA ASP A 16 13.62 8.03 4.51
C ASP A 16 13.14 7.67 3.08
N THR A 17 11.97 6.99 2.95
CA THR A 17 11.25 6.87 1.68
C THR A 17 9.92 7.63 1.68
N SER A 18 9.43 7.93 2.88
CA SER A 18 8.21 8.73 3.09
C SER A 18 8.53 9.77 4.16
N PRO A 19 8.54 11.08 3.85
CA PRO A 19 8.91 12.12 4.82
C PRO A 19 8.05 12.16 6.08
N CYS A 20 6.82 11.66 5.98
CA CYS A 20 5.87 11.53 7.08
C CYS A 20 6.14 10.31 7.98
N ALA A 21 6.94 9.33 7.53
CA ALA A 21 7.26 8.13 8.31
C ALA A 21 8.47 8.38 9.23
N GLN A 22 8.39 7.90 10.46
CA GLN A 22 9.41 8.09 11.48
C GLN A 22 10.13 6.80 11.87
N THR A 23 9.65 5.65 11.40
CA THR A 23 10.08 4.33 11.86
C THR A 23 10.99 3.66 10.83
N ASP A 24 12.17 3.22 11.27
CA ASP A 24 13.12 2.48 10.45
C ASP A 24 12.74 0.99 10.30
N GLU A 25 13.36 0.32 9.34
CA GLU A 25 13.06 -1.05 8.93
C GLU A 25 13.23 -2.07 10.05
N LYS A 26 14.25 -1.91 10.92
CA LYS A 26 14.50 -2.79 12.05
C LYS A 26 13.39 -2.67 13.09
N THR A 27 13.04 -1.45 13.45
CA THR A 27 11.97 -1.17 14.41
C THR A 27 10.62 -1.67 13.91
N ILE A 28 10.34 -1.50 12.60
CA ILE A 28 9.15 -2.07 11.95
C ILE A 28 9.10 -3.58 12.13
N ALA A 29 10.20 -4.28 11.80
CA ALA A 29 10.27 -5.74 11.92
C ALA A 29 9.98 -6.23 13.35
N GLU A 30 10.54 -5.57 14.37
CA GLU A 30 10.31 -5.89 15.78
C GLU A 30 8.85 -5.64 16.19
N ILE A 31 8.24 -4.51 15.78
CA ILE A 31 6.84 -4.16 16.08
C ILE A 31 5.88 -5.20 15.47
N TYR A 32 6.02 -5.50 14.18
CA TYR A 32 5.13 -6.41 13.48
C TYR A 32 5.29 -7.85 13.95
N LYS A 33 6.51 -8.27 14.35
CA LYS A 33 6.74 -9.52 15.02
C LYS A 33 6.00 -9.59 16.36
N GLY A 34 6.12 -8.53 17.17
CA GLY A 34 5.43 -8.43 18.46
C GLY A 34 3.91 -8.45 18.34
N LYS A 35 3.37 -7.92 17.23
CA LYS A 35 1.93 -7.92 16.92
C LYS A 35 1.46 -9.22 16.23
N GLY A 36 2.34 -10.19 16.00
CA GLY A 36 2.02 -11.51 15.44
C GLY A 36 1.68 -11.51 13.95
N TYR A 37 2.23 -10.56 13.17
CA TYR A 37 2.10 -10.58 11.72
C TYR A 37 3.02 -11.64 11.11
N ASN A 38 2.59 -12.18 9.96
CA ASN A 38 3.33 -13.14 9.16
C ASN A 38 3.97 -12.47 7.94
N GLY A 39 3.36 -11.39 7.44
CA GLY A 39 3.86 -10.67 6.28
C GLY A 39 3.51 -9.18 6.32
N ILE A 40 4.24 -8.43 5.49
CA ILE A 40 4.09 -6.98 5.27
C ILE A 40 4.15 -6.73 3.77
N VAL A 41 3.29 -5.87 3.25
CA VAL A 41 3.48 -5.26 1.93
C VAL A 41 4.13 -3.89 2.13
N TYR A 42 5.31 -3.71 1.56
CA TYR A 42 5.98 -2.42 1.49
C TYR A 42 5.23 -1.50 0.54
N THR A 43 4.69 -0.39 1.04
CA THR A 43 3.88 0.55 0.26
C THR A 43 4.25 2.00 0.52
N SER A 44 5.53 2.29 0.76
CA SER A 44 6.00 3.68 0.89
C SER A 44 5.55 4.54 -0.29
N HIS A 45 5.51 5.85 -0.09
CA HIS A 45 5.11 6.78 -1.13
C HIS A 45 6.04 6.72 -2.35
N TYR A 46 5.43 6.64 -3.54
CA TYR A 46 6.12 6.73 -4.81
C TYR A 46 5.47 7.80 -5.69
N ASN A 47 6.08 8.99 -5.74
CA ASN A 47 5.56 10.14 -6.48
C ASN A 47 6.69 11.12 -6.88
N SER A 48 6.44 11.98 -7.85
CA SER A 48 7.43 12.91 -8.41
C SER A 48 7.88 13.98 -7.41
N TYR A 49 7.00 14.42 -6.50
CA TYR A 49 7.35 15.42 -5.49
C TYR A 49 8.53 15.00 -4.62
N LEU A 50 8.66 13.71 -4.32
CA LEU A 50 9.74 13.21 -3.46
C LEU A 50 11.11 13.22 -4.15
N ILE A 51 11.17 13.24 -5.47
CA ILE A 51 12.40 13.44 -6.23
C ILE A 51 13.02 14.79 -5.86
N ASP A 52 12.22 15.85 -5.95
CA ASP A 52 12.64 17.20 -5.60
C ASP A 52 12.91 17.35 -4.09
N TYR A 53 12.05 16.76 -3.26
CA TYR A 53 12.16 16.79 -1.80
C TYR A 53 13.50 16.21 -1.31
N TYR A 54 13.92 15.08 -1.90
CA TYR A 54 15.20 14.43 -1.54
C TYR A 54 16.40 14.94 -2.36
N GLY A 55 16.19 15.82 -3.34
CA GLY A 55 17.24 16.33 -4.23
C GLY A 55 17.87 15.24 -5.09
N MET A 56 17.10 14.25 -5.49
CA MET A 56 17.53 13.09 -6.28
C MET A 56 17.19 13.26 -7.75
N THR A 57 17.86 12.51 -8.62
CA THR A 57 17.35 12.23 -9.96
C THR A 57 16.25 11.16 -9.88
N ALA A 58 15.38 11.08 -10.87
CA ALA A 58 14.33 10.06 -10.94
C ALA A 58 14.86 8.63 -10.79
N LYS A 59 16.04 8.36 -11.40
CA LYS A 59 16.71 7.07 -11.30
C LYS A 59 17.21 6.79 -9.88
N GLU A 60 17.86 7.76 -9.25
CA GLU A 60 18.35 7.62 -7.87
C GLU A 60 17.17 7.41 -6.90
N TYR A 61 16.07 8.11 -7.11
CA TYR A 61 14.86 7.94 -6.30
C TYR A 61 14.28 6.53 -6.43
N SER A 62 14.16 6.00 -7.65
CA SER A 62 13.72 4.61 -7.87
C SER A 62 14.65 3.59 -7.23
N GLN A 63 15.97 3.82 -7.31
CA GLN A 63 16.97 2.98 -6.64
C GLN A 63 16.85 3.04 -5.12
N ASN A 64 16.72 4.23 -4.54
CA ASN A 64 16.51 4.43 -3.11
C ASN A 64 15.23 3.73 -2.62
N PHE A 65 14.13 3.85 -3.36
CA PHE A 65 12.86 3.22 -3.04
C PHE A 65 12.99 1.69 -2.94
N VAL A 66 13.66 1.06 -3.91
CA VAL A 66 13.90 -0.40 -3.92
C VAL A 66 14.93 -0.81 -2.86
N GLU A 67 15.93 0.03 -2.56
CA GLU A 67 16.91 -0.25 -1.51
C GLU A 67 16.24 -0.34 -0.13
N HIS A 68 15.33 0.56 0.22
CA HIS A 68 14.59 0.51 1.48
C HIS A 68 13.67 -0.72 1.57
N TYR A 69 13.02 -1.12 0.47
CA TYR A 69 12.32 -2.40 0.42
C TYR A 69 13.26 -3.57 0.77
N ASN A 70 14.44 -3.61 0.15
CA ASN A 70 15.40 -4.68 0.40
C ASN A 70 15.89 -4.68 1.85
N ARG A 71 16.13 -3.52 2.45
CA ARG A 71 16.48 -3.38 3.87
C ARG A 71 15.36 -3.90 4.78
N LEU A 72 14.11 -3.48 4.54
CA LEU A 72 12.95 -3.98 5.28
C LEU A 72 12.85 -5.50 5.18
N LYS A 73 13.00 -6.05 3.98
CA LYS A 73 12.98 -7.50 3.74
C LYS A 73 14.05 -8.24 4.54
N GLN A 74 15.27 -7.71 4.57
CA GLN A 74 16.37 -8.29 5.33
C GLN A 74 16.11 -8.26 6.85
N GLU A 75 15.62 -7.14 7.39
CA GLU A 75 15.31 -7.05 8.83
C GLU A 75 14.13 -7.95 9.21
N CYS A 76 13.08 -7.99 8.40
CA CYS A 76 11.93 -8.85 8.62
C CYS A 76 12.26 -10.34 8.55
N GLN A 77 13.15 -10.77 7.63
CA GLN A 77 13.62 -12.15 7.54
C GLN A 77 14.28 -12.64 8.83
N LYS A 78 15.02 -11.78 9.54
CA LYS A 78 15.68 -12.14 10.83
C LYS A 78 14.67 -12.54 11.91
N VAL A 79 13.44 -12.04 11.81
CA VAL A 79 12.36 -12.30 12.77
C VAL A 79 11.26 -13.20 12.21
N GLY A 80 11.41 -13.70 10.99
CA GLY A 80 10.50 -14.65 10.34
C GLY A 80 9.19 -13.98 9.86
N ILE A 81 9.28 -12.78 9.27
CA ILE A 81 8.20 -12.08 8.57
C ILE A 81 8.55 -11.99 7.09
N ASP A 82 7.58 -12.33 6.23
CA ASP A 82 7.72 -12.16 4.78
C ASP A 82 7.47 -10.71 4.39
N VAL A 83 8.16 -10.21 3.34
CA VAL A 83 7.93 -8.87 2.82
C VAL A 83 7.70 -8.93 1.33
N PHE A 84 6.59 -8.32 0.89
CA PHE A 84 6.16 -8.22 -0.50
C PHE A 84 6.29 -6.78 -0.97
N PHE A 85 6.56 -6.62 -2.28
CA PHE A 85 6.71 -5.31 -2.88
C PHE A 85 5.36 -4.75 -3.33
N GLY A 86 5.16 -3.47 -3.10
CA GLY A 86 4.06 -2.66 -3.56
C GLY A 86 4.44 -1.19 -3.47
N MET A 87 3.50 -0.29 -3.62
CA MET A 87 3.71 1.14 -3.44
C MET A 87 2.40 1.86 -3.12
N GLU A 88 2.49 2.98 -2.41
CA GLU A 88 1.46 4.00 -2.46
C GLU A 88 1.86 5.03 -3.50
N PHE A 89 1.12 5.03 -4.59
CA PHE A 89 1.41 5.81 -5.79
C PHE A 89 0.50 7.03 -5.90
N MET A 90 1.09 8.18 -6.25
CA MET A 90 0.36 9.40 -6.53
C MET A 90 0.82 9.96 -7.88
N PRO A 91 0.02 9.83 -8.94
CA PRO A 91 0.33 10.45 -10.23
C PRO A 91 0.22 11.98 -10.14
N ASP A 92 0.98 12.67 -10.98
CA ASP A 92 1.03 14.15 -10.98
C ASP A 92 -0.35 14.79 -11.14
N CYS A 93 -1.23 14.15 -11.90
CA CYS A 93 -2.60 14.63 -12.13
C CYS A 93 -3.53 14.56 -10.91
N THR A 94 -3.13 13.86 -9.82
CA THR A 94 -3.87 13.81 -8.55
C THR A 94 -3.05 14.30 -7.37
N SER A 95 -1.90 14.93 -7.62
CA SER A 95 -0.98 15.37 -6.58
C SER A 95 -1.56 16.50 -5.71
N TYR A 96 -1.58 16.30 -4.39
CA TYR A 96 -1.95 17.37 -3.45
C TYR A 96 -0.80 18.34 -3.15
N TYR A 97 0.40 18.06 -3.61
CA TYR A 97 1.53 18.99 -3.57
C TYR A 97 1.45 20.07 -4.66
N ASN A 98 0.62 19.86 -5.69
CA ASN A 98 0.35 20.86 -6.72
C ASN A 98 -1.04 21.47 -6.49
N ALA A 99 -1.10 22.77 -6.18
CA ALA A 99 -2.34 23.49 -5.92
C ALA A 99 -3.27 23.54 -7.15
N ASP A 100 -2.73 23.52 -8.36
CA ASP A 100 -3.48 23.61 -9.61
C ASP A 100 -4.15 22.27 -9.99
N THR A 101 -3.80 21.19 -9.33
CA THR A 101 -4.40 19.88 -9.59
C THR A 101 -5.82 19.84 -9.03
N PRO A 102 -6.85 19.63 -9.87
CA PRO A 102 -8.26 19.75 -9.46
C PRO A 102 -8.71 18.57 -8.59
N TYR A 103 -8.05 17.43 -8.70
CA TYR A 103 -8.39 16.19 -8.01
C TYR A 103 -7.22 15.69 -7.20
N LYS A 104 -7.51 15.14 -6.02
CA LYS A 104 -6.51 14.63 -5.08
C LYS A 104 -6.79 13.16 -4.81
N ALA A 105 -5.80 12.29 -5.02
CA ALA A 105 -5.90 10.88 -4.70
C ALA A 105 -4.53 10.22 -4.58
N GLU A 106 -4.48 9.16 -3.78
CA GLU A 106 -3.38 8.21 -3.68
C GLU A 106 -3.90 6.80 -3.93
N PHE A 107 -3.04 5.94 -4.43
CA PHE A 107 -3.40 4.59 -4.86
C PHE A 107 -2.38 3.57 -4.37
N LEU A 108 -2.88 2.45 -3.87
CA LEU A 108 -2.05 1.29 -3.55
C LEU A 108 -1.98 0.38 -4.79
N ILE A 109 -0.76 0.02 -5.18
CA ILE A 109 -0.50 -0.91 -6.27
C ILE A 109 0.15 -2.17 -5.70
N TYR A 110 -0.53 -3.31 -5.85
CA TYR A 110 -0.05 -4.63 -5.43
C TYR A 110 0.27 -5.50 -6.63
N GLY A 111 1.35 -6.27 -6.54
CA GLY A 111 1.81 -7.13 -7.63
C GLY A 111 2.84 -6.50 -8.55
N ILE A 112 3.12 -5.21 -8.40
CA ILE A 112 4.25 -4.53 -9.05
C ILE A 112 5.56 -5.10 -8.50
N THR A 113 6.64 -5.02 -9.27
CA THR A 113 7.94 -5.59 -8.86
C THR A 113 9.04 -4.54 -8.78
N PRO A 114 10.10 -4.80 -7.99
CA PRO A 114 11.29 -3.93 -7.94
C PRO A 114 11.91 -3.71 -9.32
N GLU A 115 11.95 -4.75 -10.16
CA GLU A 115 12.53 -4.68 -11.52
C GLU A 115 11.79 -3.66 -12.38
N PHE A 116 10.45 -3.62 -12.32
CA PHE A 116 9.67 -2.63 -13.06
C PHE A 116 9.99 -1.21 -12.62
N VAL A 117 10.14 -0.97 -11.31
CA VAL A 117 10.49 0.35 -10.78
C VAL A 117 11.90 0.77 -11.23
N LEU A 118 12.88 -0.15 -11.21
CA LEU A 118 14.26 0.10 -11.64
C LEU A 118 14.38 0.29 -13.16
N ASP A 119 13.49 -0.28 -13.96
CA ASP A 119 13.45 -0.13 -15.43
C ASP A 119 12.64 1.10 -15.89
N GLY A 120 12.59 2.12 -15.07
CA GLY A 120 11.97 3.41 -15.39
C GLY A 120 10.51 3.53 -14.92
N GLY A 121 10.20 3.02 -13.74
CA GLY A 121 8.89 3.14 -13.10
C GLY A 121 8.45 4.59 -12.88
N GLU A 122 9.39 5.54 -12.81
CA GLU A 122 9.12 6.97 -12.69
C GLU A 122 8.32 7.55 -13.88
N ARG A 123 8.32 6.85 -15.02
CA ARG A 123 7.48 7.25 -16.18
C ARG A 123 6.00 7.26 -15.85
N MET A 124 5.57 6.47 -14.86
CA MET A 124 4.18 6.42 -14.39
C MET A 124 3.70 7.75 -13.81
N PHE A 125 4.58 8.61 -13.29
CA PHE A 125 4.17 9.86 -12.62
C PHE A 125 3.33 10.77 -13.53
N ARG A 126 3.62 10.80 -14.84
CA ARG A 126 2.94 11.64 -15.82
C ARG A 126 1.69 11.02 -16.42
N ASN A 127 1.41 9.78 -16.10
CA ASN A 127 0.23 9.08 -16.62
C ASN A 127 -1.05 9.59 -15.94
N SER A 128 -2.14 9.55 -16.67
CA SER A 128 -3.48 9.73 -16.11
C SER A 128 -3.86 8.53 -15.23
N VAL A 129 -4.88 8.70 -14.39
CA VAL A 129 -5.39 7.60 -13.56
C VAL A 129 -5.90 6.44 -14.42
N GLU A 130 -6.50 6.75 -15.58
CA GLU A 130 -6.96 5.77 -16.57
C GLU A 130 -5.80 4.95 -17.15
N GLU A 131 -4.70 5.59 -17.51
CA GLU A 131 -3.50 4.92 -18.03
C GLU A 131 -2.85 4.04 -16.97
N ILE A 132 -2.78 4.49 -15.70
CA ILE A 132 -2.30 3.66 -14.58
C ILE A 132 -3.22 2.45 -14.36
N SER A 133 -4.53 2.65 -14.36
CA SER A 133 -5.49 1.55 -14.24
C SER A 133 -5.33 0.52 -15.36
N LEU A 134 -5.12 0.98 -16.60
CA LEU A 134 -4.87 0.10 -17.74
C LEU A 134 -3.55 -0.67 -17.57
N LEU A 135 -2.48 0.03 -17.21
CA LEU A 135 -1.16 -0.56 -16.95
C LEU A 135 -1.24 -1.65 -15.87
N CYS A 136 -1.94 -1.40 -14.77
CA CYS A 136 -2.14 -2.40 -13.73
C CYS A 136 -2.88 -3.63 -14.24
N ARG A 137 -3.93 -3.45 -15.03
CA ARG A 137 -4.69 -4.56 -15.64
C ARG A 137 -3.84 -5.40 -16.60
N GLU A 138 -3.07 -4.76 -17.47
CA GLU A 138 -2.21 -5.44 -18.45
C GLU A 138 -1.10 -6.27 -17.79
N ASN A 139 -0.57 -5.80 -16.65
CA ASN A 139 0.45 -6.50 -15.89
C ASN A 139 -0.11 -7.46 -14.82
N GLY A 140 -1.43 -7.51 -14.67
CA GLY A 140 -2.08 -8.34 -13.68
C GLY A 140 -1.93 -7.84 -12.24
N TRP A 141 -1.60 -6.57 -12.02
CA TRP A 141 -1.52 -5.92 -10.71
C TRP A 141 -2.90 -5.50 -10.21
N ILE A 142 -3.06 -5.34 -8.90
CA ILE A 142 -4.25 -4.73 -8.29
C ILE A 142 -4.03 -3.23 -8.18
N PHE A 143 -4.98 -2.46 -8.71
CA PHE A 143 -5.08 -1.03 -8.53
C PHE A 143 -6.16 -0.72 -7.50
N SER A 144 -5.75 -0.21 -6.35
CA SER A 144 -6.62 0.08 -5.20
C SER A 144 -6.49 1.55 -4.81
N GLN A 145 -7.58 2.19 -4.44
CA GLN A 145 -7.50 3.53 -3.87
C GLN A 145 -7.25 3.45 -2.37
N SER A 146 -6.22 4.16 -1.86
CA SER A 146 -5.96 4.34 -0.43
C SER A 146 -6.92 5.36 0.16
N HIS A 147 -7.34 5.14 1.41
CA HIS A 147 -8.16 6.06 2.25
C HIS A 147 -9.07 7.04 1.46
N PRO A 148 -10.01 6.56 0.63
CA PRO A 148 -10.68 7.34 -0.43
C PRO A 148 -11.53 8.50 0.11
N PHE A 149 -11.87 8.51 1.39
CA PHE A 149 -12.72 9.53 2.02
C PHE A 149 -11.98 10.41 3.03
N ARG A 150 -10.65 10.30 3.12
CA ARG A 150 -9.84 11.25 3.90
C ARG A 150 -10.08 12.67 3.39
N THR A 151 -10.14 13.67 4.28
CA THR A 151 -10.60 15.04 3.97
C THR A 151 -9.96 15.66 2.74
N MET A 152 -8.67 15.40 2.50
CA MET A 152 -7.96 15.97 1.34
C MET A 152 -8.16 15.19 0.04
N ILE A 153 -8.71 13.99 0.08
CA ILE A 153 -8.93 13.15 -1.10
C ILE A 153 -10.25 13.53 -1.76
N THR A 154 -10.18 13.96 -3.01
CA THR A 154 -11.34 14.48 -3.77
C THR A 154 -11.68 13.65 -5.01
N TYR A 155 -10.75 12.82 -5.50
CA TYR A 155 -10.99 11.97 -6.67
C TYR A 155 -11.43 10.57 -6.27
N ARG A 156 -12.50 10.08 -6.88
CA ARG A 156 -12.99 8.70 -6.75
C ARG A 156 -13.64 8.28 -8.06
N ASN A 157 -13.06 7.27 -8.69
CA ASN A 157 -13.64 6.67 -9.89
C ASN A 157 -13.62 5.14 -9.77
N PRO A 158 -14.71 4.50 -9.30
CA PRO A 158 -14.72 3.07 -9.03
C PRO A 158 -14.53 2.21 -10.29
N SER A 159 -14.84 2.74 -11.48
CA SER A 159 -14.71 1.98 -12.74
C SER A 159 -13.24 1.69 -13.10
N LEU A 160 -12.31 2.43 -12.52
CA LEU A 160 -10.87 2.27 -12.74
C LEU A 160 -10.21 1.36 -11.70
N LEU A 161 -10.90 1.08 -10.59
CA LEU A 161 -10.35 0.37 -9.43
C LEU A 161 -10.74 -1.10 -9.46
N GLU A 162 -9.86 -1.97 -8.94
CA GLU A 162 -10.18 -3.35 -8.61
C GLU A 162 -10.48 -3.51 -7.12
N ALA A 163 -9.78 -2.74 -6.28
CA ALA A 163 -9.90 -2.78 -4.83
C ALA A 163 -10.00 -1.37 -4.23
N VAL A 164 -10.32 -1.29 -2.96
CA VAL A 164 -10.30 -0.04 -2.20
C VAL A 164 -9.98 -0.32 -0.74
N GLU A 165 -9.21 0.56 -0.11
CA GLU A 165 -8.95 0.52 1.32
C GLU A 165 -10.20 0.98 2.07
N VAL A 166 -10.96 0.02 2.62
CA VAL A 166 -12.20 0.28 3.37
C VAL A 166 -11.94 0.62 4.83
N TYR A 167 -10.78 0.24 5.34
CA TYR A 167 -10.33 0.60 6.67
C TYR A 167 -8.86 1.00 6.63
N ASN A 168 -8.61 2.24 6.99
CA ASN A 168 -7.29 2.78 7.25
C ASN A 168 -7.13 2.96 8.75
N GLY A 169 -6.09 2.35 9.33
CA GLY A 169 -5.85 2.29 10.76
C GLY A 169 -5.09 3.48 11.34
N ASN A 170 -4.72 4.48 10.53
CA ASN A 170 -4.00 5.65 10.97
C ASN A 170 -4.89 6.55 11.83
N ALA A 171 -4.72 6.49 13.15
CA ALA A 171 -5.55 7.22 14.10
C ALA A 171 -5.34 8.75 14.11
N ARG A 172 -4.30 9.25 13.42
CA ARG A 172 -4.02 10.69 13.32
C ARG A 172 -4.90 11.40 12.28
N GLN A 173 -5.59 10.62 11.44
CA GLN A 173 -6.40 11.15 10.35
C GLN A 173 -7.77 10.45 10.33
N ASP A 174 -8.83 11.23 10.17
CA ASP A 174 -10.15 10.66 9.91
C ASP A 174 -10.23 10.23 8.44
N SER A 175 -10.19 8.93 8.21
CA SER A 175 -10.30 8.32 6.88
C SER A 175 -11.74 8.00 6.49
N HIS A 176 -12.73 8.32 7.35
CA HIS A 176 -14.14 8.04 7.13
C HIS A 176 -14.42 6.61 6.67
N ASN A 177 -13.83 5.64 7.36
CA ASN A 177 -13.82 4.22 7.00
C ASN A 177 -15.22 3.65 6.68
N GLY A 178 -16.27 4.11 7.38
CA GLY A 178 -17.65 3.69 7.09
C GLY A 178 -18.13 4.10 5.68
N GLN A 179 -17.69 5.26 5.18
CA GLN A 179 -18.00 5.69 3.82
C GLN A 179 -17.22 4.85 2.78
N ALA A 180 -15.96 4.52 3.07
CA ALA A 180 -15.16 3.67 2.22
C ALA A 180 -15.72 2.24 2.12
N GLU A 181 -16.21 1.69 3.23
CA GLU A 181 -16.87 0.39 3.26
C GLU A 181 -18.16 0.39 2.41
N GLN A 182 -18.97 1.43 2.54
CA GLN A 182 -20.20 1.56 1.73
C GLN A 182 -19.84 1.72 0.24
N PHE A 183 -18.85 2.53 -0.08
CA PHE A 183 -18.37 2.72 -1.45
C PHE A 183 -17.90 1.41 -2.10
N ALA A 184 -17.16 0.57 -1.35
CA ALA A 184 -16.76 -0.75 -1.83
C ALA A 184 -17.96 -1.65 -2.15
N LYS A 185 -18.95 -1.68 -1.26
CA LYS A 185 -20.17 -2.48 -1.44
C LYS A 185 -20.99 -2.04 -2.65
N ASP A 186 -21.20 -0.73 -2.79
CA ASP A 186 -22.03 -0.16 -3.86
C ASP A 186 -21.41 -0.37 -5.24
N ASN A 187 -20.09 -0.48 -5.32
CA ASN A 187 -19.36 -0.61 -6.58
C ASN A 187 -18.73 -1.99 -6.80
N GLY A 188 -18.96 -2.95 -5.91
CA GLY A 188 -18.44 -4.31 -6.05
C GLY A 188 -16.91 -4.41 -6.00
N LEU A 189 -16.22 -3.46 -5.37
CA LEU A 189 -14.78 -3.44 -5.23
C LEU A 189 -14.31 -4.47 -4.19
N ILE A 190 -13.05 -4.91 -4.30
CA ILE A 190 -12.44 -5.77 -3.29
C ILE A 190 -12.10 -4.90 -2.07
N PRO A 191 -12.65 -5.20 -0.87
CA PRO A 191 -12.30 -4.46 0.33
C PRO A 191 -10.92 -4.88 0.83
N LEU A 192 -10.06 -3.88 1.10
CA LEU A 192 -8.77 -4.06 1.75
C LEU A 192 -8.70 -3.24 3.03
N GLU A 193 -7.77 -3.59 3.90
CA GLU A 193 -7.57 -2.93 5.18
C GLU A 193 -6.07 -2.81 5.44
N GLY A 194 -5.58 -1.60 5.76
CA GLY A 194 -4.19 -1.33 6.07
C GLY A 194 -4.03 -0.37 7.25
N SER A 195 -2.88 -0.37 7.91
CA SER A 195 -2.67 0.53 9.03
C SER A 195 -2.21 1.92 8.61
N ASP A 196 -1.72 2.09 7.38
CA ASP A 196 -1.06 3.34 6.95
C ASP A 196 0.01 3.74 7.98
N PHE A 197 0.86 2.75 8.28
CA PHE A 197 1.84 2.80 9.35
C PHE A 197 2.92 3.84 9.08
N HIS A 198 3.15 4.75 10.03
CA HIS A 198 4.18 5.78 9.98
C HIS A 198 5.01 5.84 11.25
N GLU A 199 4.40 5.55 12.39
CA GLU A 199 4.99 5.71 13.71
C GLU A 199 4.83 4.43 14.55
N PRO A 200 5.67 4.21 15.59
CA PRO A 200 5.67 2.96 16.37
C PRO A 200 4.33 2.58 17.01
N GLN A 201 3.48 3.57 17.30
CA GLN A 201 2.14 3.34 17.87
C GLN A 201 1.09 2.93 16.83
N ASP A 202 1.37 3.14 15.54
CA ASP A 202 0.49 2.73 14.45
C ASP A 202 0.51 1.19 14.29
N GLY A 203 -0.28 0.70 13.38
CA GLY A 203 -0.38 -0.72 13.08
C GLY A 203 -1.45 -1.42 13.89
N GLY A 204 -1.93 -2.51 13.34
CA GLY A 204 -3.02 -3.32 13.89
C GLY A 204 -4.17 -3.48 12.90
N ALA A 205 -4.02 -3.00 11.67
CA ALA A 205 -4.90 -3.25 10.53
C ALA A 205 -4.22 -4.19 9.52
N GLY A 206 -4.95 -4.59 8.50
CA GLY A 206 -4.47 -5.49 7.46
C GLY A 206 -5.49 -6.57 7.13
N ILE A 207 -5.04 -7.62 6.44
CA ILE A 207 -5.90 -8.73 6.03
C ILE A 207 -5.39 -10.06 6.59
N ILE A 208 -6.29 -11.04 6.67
CA ILE A 208 -5.97 -12.41 7.04
C ILE A 208 -6.23 -13.30 5.85
N LEU A 209 -5.17 -13.92 5.33
CA LEU A 209 -5.25 -14.89 4.26
C LEU A 209 -5.41 -16.32 4.81
N GLU A 210 -6.01 -17.21 4.02
CA GLU A 210 -6.20 -18.62 4.39
C GLU A 210 -4.87 -19.39 4.45
N LYS A 211 -3.82 -18.90 3.76
CA LYS A 211 -2.50 -19.55 3.69
C LYS A 211 -1.38 -18.51 3.53
N ALA A 212 -0.16 -18.94 3.80
CA ALA A 212 1.04 -18.20 3.43
C ALA A 212 1.15 -18.01 1.90
N ILE A 213 1.74 -16.91 1.51
CA ILE A 213 2.02 -16.54 0.11
C ILE A 213 3.53 -16.45 -0.11
N LYS A 214 4.00 -16.60 -1.34
CA LYS A 214 5.43 -16.70 -1.66
C LYS A 214 5.99 -15.49 -2.40
N ASP A 215 5.12 -14.81 -3.14
CA ASP A 215 5.50 -13.71 -4.02
C ASP A 215 4.31 -12.77 -4.26
N GLU A 216 4.57 -11.66 -4.93
CA GLU A 216 3.60 -10.62 -5.27
C GLU A 216 2.46 -11.13 -6.15
N ARG A 217 2.75 -12.11 -7.02
CA ARG A 217 1.73 -12.74 -7.88
C ARG A 217 0.76 -13.60 -7.07
N GLU A 218 1.28 -14.36 -6.09
CA GLU A 218 0.43 -15.13 -5.18
C GLU A 218 -0.41 -14.21 -4.29
N LEU A 219 0.16 -13.09 -3.81
CA LEU A 219 -0.57 -12.05 -3.07
C LEU A 219 -1.79 -11.57 -3.87
N VAL A 220 -1.58 -11.12 -5.10
CA VAL A 220 -2.65 -10.65 -5.99
C VAL A 220 -3.71 -11.73 -6.20
N ASN A 221 -3.30 -12.96 -6.46
CA ASN A 221 -4.22 -14.07 -6.66
C ASN A 221 -5.07 -14.38 -5.43
N GLU A 222 -4.49 -14.31 -4.22
CA GLU A 222 -5.25 -14.54 -2.99
C GLU A 222 -6.23 -13.39 -2.70
N ILE A 223 -5.84 -12.14 -2.93
CA ILE A 223 -6.73 -10.98 -2.81
C ILE A 223 -7.92 -11.11 -3.77
N ARG A 224 -7.69 -11.49 -5.04
CA ARG A 224 -8.74 -11.64 -6.07
C ARG A 224 -9.76 -12.75 -5.74
N LYS A 225 -9.38 -13.74 -4.95
CA LYS A 225 -10.32 -14.78 -4.49
C LYS A 225 -11.38 -14.23 -3.53
N ARG A 226 -11.20 -13.06 -2.98
CA ARG A 226 -12.11 -12.40 -2.01
C ARG A 226 -12.43 -13.29 -0.79
N ARG A 227 -11.49 -14.11 -0.35
CA ARG A 227 -11.62 -15.02 0.81
C ARG A 227 -10.85 -14.54 2.03
N HIS A 228 -10.10 -13.45 1.91
CA HIS A 228 -9.43 -12.83 3.03
C HIS A 228 -10.44 -12.21 4.00
N LEU A 229 -10.09 -12.20 5.27
CA LEU A 229 -10.84 -11.48 6.30
C LEU A 229 -10.15 -10.15 6.57
N LEU A 230 -10.93 -9.12 6.88
CA LEU A 230 -10.40 -7.87 7.39
C LEU A 230 -10.02 -8.05 8.86
N LEU A 231 -8.83 -7.60 9.25
CA LEU A 231 -8.28 -7.85 10.58
C LEU A 231 -9.15 -7.23 11.68
N LYS A 232 -9.72 -6.06 11.44
CA LYS A 232 -10.64 -5.37 12.36
C LYS A 232 -11.90 -6.19 12.63
N GLN A 233 -12.39 -6.93 11.65
CA GLN A 233 -13.60 -7.78 11.84
C GLN A 233 -13.30 -9.01 12.70
N ASP A 234 -12.06 -9.53 12.66
CA ASP A 234 -11.66 -10.70 13.43
C ASP A 234 -11.39 -10.37 14.91
N SER A 235 -11.03 -9.14 15.24
CA SER A 235 -10.81 -8.69 16.63
C SER A 235 -12.10 -8.45 17.43
N THR A 236 -13.26 -8.58 16.79
CA THR A 236 -14.58 -8.41 17.41
C THR A 236 -15.27 -9.74 17.75
N LYS A 237 -14.59 -10.87 17.56
CA LYS A 237 -15.01 -12.21 17.96
C LYS A 237 -14.19 -12.70 19.16
#